data_b84d47887e39a0ddbc0fc4e8b45d022c
#
_entry.id   b84d47887e39a0ddbc0fc4e8b45d022c
#
_cell.length_a   1.000
_cell.length_b   1.000
_cell.length_c   1.000
_cell.angle_alpha   90.00
_cell.angle_beta   90.00
_cell.angle_gamma   90.00
#
_symmetry.space_group_name_H-M   'P 1'
#
loop_
_entity.id
_entity.type
_entity.pdbx_description
1 polymer ?
#
loop_
_entity_poly.entity_id
_entity_poly.type
_entity_poly.pdbx_seq_one_letter_code
_entity_poly.pdbx_strand_id
1 'polypeptide(L)'
;MQHKEKVCTRSISRLTVILLAVTSMLGACAQIGDMHAAPESAAISKERIAAIVASPDRRPADRANDQRRKPEQVLEFIGLRTGITAMDLGAGGGYTTELLARAVGPSGKVYGQSAPRNPNAAPPASPEVGVATNLAQTAPPRPASVPSPVTLAERAKNSALSHIVPIVRPFDNPFPPEVASNGLDLVTFMFNYHDMGHLQVDRARLNRAVFAALKPGGVYVIADHSGRPGTGISESGTVHRIEETFLRQEVEAAGFVLAAEGNFLHNPSDLRDKNMPEPPQPKDAFILKFIKPSGK
;
A
#
# COMPACT_ATOMS: atom_id res chain seq x y z
N MET A 1 -23.83 -51.53 -90.98
CA MET A 1 -22.55 -51.74 -91.71
C MET A 1 -21.43 -51.30 -90.78
N GLN A 2 -20.78 -52.30 -90.29
CA GLN A 2 -19.35 -52.51 -90.30
C GLN A 2 -18.47 -51.57 -89.39
N HIS A 3 -18.01 -52.13 -88.37
CA HIS A 3 -16.61 -52.57 -88.09
C HIS A 3 -15.69 -51.45 -87.60
N LYS A 4 -14.86 -51.51 -86.61
CA LYS A 4 -14.07 -52.57 -85.92
C LYS A 4 -13.42 -51.94 -84.73
N GLU A 5 -13.43 -52.59 -83.63
CA GLU A 5 -12.28 -53.07 -82.82
C GLU A 5 -10.91 -52.42 -83.04
N LYS A 6 -10.29 -52.01 -81.94
CA LYS A 6 -9.01 -52.57 -81.33
C LYS A 6 -8.56 -51.64 -80.17
N VAL A 7 -8.56 -52.09 -78.97
CA VAL A 7 -7.60 -52.91 -78.27
C VAL A 7 -6.28 -52.14 -77.96
N CYS A 8 -6.08 -52.02 -76.69
CA CYS A 8 -4.87 -52.39 -75.94
C CYS A 8 -3.91 -51.29 -75.49
N THR A 9 -3.75 -51.30 -74.25
CA THR A 9 -2.53 -51.35 -73.41
C THR A 9 -1.86 -50.07 -72.89
N ARG A 10 -1.78 -50.10 -71.60
CA ARG A 10 -0.70 -49.62 -70.72
C ARG A 10 -0.47 -48.10 -70.57
N SER A 11 -0.81 -47.58 -69.44
CA SER A 11 0.27 -47.24 -68.53
C SER A 11 -0.27 -46.89 -67.16
N ILE A 12 -0.19 -47.84 -66.28
CA ILE A 12 -0.14 -47.65 -64.83
C ILE A 12 1.20 -47.00 -64.55
N SER A 13 1.27 -45.74 -64.32
CA SER A 13 2.41 -45.13 -63.61
C SER A 13 2.30 -43.59 -63.63
N ARG A 14 1.37 -43.02 -62.93
CA ARG A 14 1.41 -41.58 -62.54
C ARG A 14 0.48 -41.25 -61.38
N LEU A 15 0.00 -42.23 -60.60
CA LEU A 15 -0.94 -41.96 -59.50
C LEU A 15 -0.30 -42.17 -58.09
N THR A 16 1.02 -42.38 -57.99
CA THR A 16 1.67 -42.69 -56.74
C THR A 16 2.59 -41.56 -56.21
N VAL A 17 2.67 -40.41 -56.91
CA VAL A 17 3.59 -39.34 -56.49
C VAL A 17 2.83 -38.12 -55.91
N ILE A 18 1.48 -38.06 -55.99
CA ILE A 18 0.69 -36.91 -55.50
C ILE A 18 0.14 -37.16 -54.08
N LEU A 19 0.28 -38.35 -53.48
CA LEU A 19 -0.28 -38.64 -52.16
C LEU A 19 0.74 -38.51 -51.02
N LEU A 20 1.99 -38.10 -51.27
CA LEU A 20 3.03 -37.91 -50.23
C LEU A 20 3.36 -36.43 -49.94
N ALA A 21 2.72 -35.47 -50.60
CA ALA A 21 3.01 -34.04 -50.40
C ALA A 21 1.93 -33.31 -49.60
N VAL A 22 0.84 -33.97 -49.18
CA VAL A 22 -0.26 -33.32 -48.42
C VAL A 22 -0.21 -33.61 -46.91
N THR A 23 0.61 -34.51 -46.45
CA THR A 23 0.71 -34.87 -45.03
C THR A 23 1.79 -34.08 -44.25
N SER A 24 2.48 -33.14 -44.90
CA SER A 24 3.55 -32.34 -44.22
C SER A 24 3.20 -30.89 -43.92
N MET A 25 1.96 -30.47 -44.11
CA MET A 25 1.50 -29.07 -43.86
C MET A 25 0.43 -28.93 -42.76
N LEU A 26 0.22 -29.90 -41.92
CA LEU A 26 -0.72 -29.83 -40.78
C LEU A 26 -0.04 -29.87 -39.40
N GLY A 27 1.26 -29.59 -39.35
CA GLY A 27 2.05 -29.60 -38.12
C GLY A 27 2.57 -28.23 -37.64
N ALA A 28 2.09 -27.11 -38.17
CA ALA A 28 2.66 -25.80 -37.84
C ALA A 28 1.61 -24.77 -37.34
N CYS A 29 0.60 -25.21 -36.61
CA CYS A 29 -0.32 -24.27 -35.95
C CYS A 29 -0.74 -24.82 -34.59
N ALA A 30 0.13 -24.78 -33.61
CA ALA A 30 -0.22 -24.75 -32.17
C ALA A 30 1.03 -24.53 -31.31
N GLN A 31 1.73 -23.44 -31.52
CA GLN A 31 2.46 -22.79 -30.45
C GLN A 31 1.89 -21.39 -30.32
N ILE A 32 0.62 -21.34 -29.83
CA ILE A 32 0.16 -20.19 -29.07
C ILE A 32 1.00 -20.26 -27.81
N GLY A 33 2.07 -19.46 -27.79
CA GLY A 33 2.92 -19.34 -26.62
C GLY A 33 2.00 -19.05 -25.43
N ASP A 34 2.04 -19.94 -24.45
CA ASP A 34 1.66 -19.58 -23.09
C ASP A 34 2.37 -18.27 -22.79
N MET A 35 1.62 -17.19 -22.84
CA MET A 35 2.05 -15.97 -22.17
C MET A 35 2.14 -16.36 -20.68
N HIS A 36 3.28 -16.85 -20.29
CA HIS A 36 3.64 -17.00 -18.88
C HIS A 36 3.48 -15.60 -18.30
N ALA A 37 2.37 -15.37 -17.60
CA ALA A 37 2.29 -14.27 -16.67
C ALA A 37 3.56 -14.39 -15.81
N ALA A 38 4.38 -13.32 -15.81
CA ALA A 38 5.59 -13.30 -15.00
C ALA A 38 5.20 -13.77 -13.60
N PRO A 39 5.96 -14.69 -12.98
CA PRO A 39 5.58 -15.23 -11.69
C PRO A 39 5.36 -14.07 -10.74
N GLU A 40 4.15 -13.99 -10.16
CA GLU A 40 3.82 -12.97 -9.18
C GLU A 40 4.85 -13.05 -8.07
N SER A 41 5.65 -12.00 -7.87
CA SER A 41 6.75 -12.04 -6.93
C SER A 41 6.21 -12.38 -5.54
N ALA A 42 6.75 -13.41 -4.92
CA ALA A 42 6.35 -13.84 -3.58
C ALA A 42 6.53 -12.70 -2.56
N ALA A 43 5.73 -12.73 -1.49
CA ALA A 43 5.92 -11.81 -0.37
C ALA A 43 7.35 -11.95 0.19
N ILE A 44 7.92 -10.83 0.67
CA ILE A 44 9.25 -10.84 1.29
C ILE A 44 9.25 -11.70 2.55
N SER A 45 10.36 -12.39 2.81
CA SER A 45 10.47 -13.31 3.96
C SER A 45 10.57 -12.56 5.30
N LYS A 46 10.30 -13.27 6.40
CA LYS A 46 10.43 -12.73 7.77
C LYS A 46 11.86 -12.27 8.07
N GLU A 47 12.86 -13.01 7.59
CA GLU A 47 14.27 -12.65 7.76
C GLU A 47 14.59 -11.34 7.02
N ARG A 48 14.02 -11.14 5.83
CA ARG A 48 14.15 -9.88 5.10
C ARG A 48 13.47 -8.74 5.84
N ILE A 49 12.29 -8.96 6.42
CA ILE A 49 11.58 -7.96 7.25
C ILE A 49 12.43 -7.58 8.46
N ALA A 50 12.95 -8.57 9.22
CA ALA A 50 13.81 -8.32 10.36
C ALA A 50 15.07 -7.52 9.98
N ALA A 51 15.71 -7.86 8.86
CA ALA A 51 16.86 -7.12 8.35
C ALA A 51 16.53 -5.67 7.98
N ILE A 52 15.33 -5.42 7.42
CA ILE A 52 14.85 -4.06 7.13
C ILE A 52 14.70 -3.24 8.42
N VAL A 53 14.04 -3.81 9.43
CA VAL A 53 13.81 -3.13 10.71
C VAL A 53 15.13 -2.91 11.46
N ALA A 54 16.06 -3.84 11.39
CA ALA A 54 17.39 -3.75 12.01
C ALA A 54 18.40 -2.88 11.24
N SER A 55 18.06 -2.36 10.04
CA SER A 55 19.01 -1.60 9.19
C SER A 55 19.76 -0.53 9.97
N PRO A 56 21.11 -0.49 9.96
CA PRO A 56 21.91 0.34 10.86
C PRO A 56 21.76 1.84 10.59
N ASP A 57 21.40 2.22 9.39
CA ASP A 57 21.23 3.61 8.92
C ASP A 57 19.82 4.18 9.19
N ARG A 58 18.91 3.41 9.82
CA ARG A 58 17.63 3.94 10.29
C ARG A 58 17.84 4.94 11.43
N ARG A 59 17.05 6.01 11.41
CA ARG A 59 17.16 7.08 12.41
C ARG A 59 16.88 6.58 13.84
N PRO A 60 17.65 7.02 14.85
CA PRO A 60 17.39 6.63 16.25
C PRO A 60 15.97 6.93 16.74
N ALA A 61 15.39 8.07 16.31
CA ALA A 61 14.02 8.45 16.63
C ALA A 61 12.98 7.47 16.06
N ASP A 62 13.24 6.87 14.88
CA ASP A 62 12.36 5.85 14.30
C ASP A 62 12.45 4.55 15.09
N ARG A 63 13.66 4.12 15.48
CA ARG A 63 13.85 2.94 16.31
C ARG A 63 13.14 3.05 17.67
N ALA A 64 13.12 4.25 18.26
CA ALA A 64 12.36 4.50 19.48
C ALA A 64 10.85 4.29 19.31
N ASN A 65 10.32 4.47 18.07
CA ASN A 65 8.92 4.21 17.75
C ASN A 65 8.61 2.73 17.45
N ASP A 66 9.62 1.90 17.20
CA ASP A 66 9.42 0.50 16.77
C ASP A 66 8.65 -0.31 17.81
N GLN A 67 8.91 -0.08 19.11
CA GLN A 67 8.19 -0.77 20.18
C GLN A 67 6.67 -0.53 20.10
N ARG A 68 6.26 0.69 19.82
CA ARG A 68 4.84 1.08 19.69
C ARG A 68 4.24 0.70 18.34
N ARG A 69 5.00 0.88 17.27
CA ARG A 69 4.56 0.72 15.89
C ARG A 69 4.63 -0.71 15.37
N LYS A 70 5.39 -1.59 16.06
CA LYS A 70 5.55 -3.02 15.74
C LYS A 70 5.83 -3.28 14.26
N PRO A 71 6.90 -2.68 13.68
CA PRO A 71 7.09 -2.62 12.23
C PRO A 71 7.23 -3.98 11.57
N GLU A 72 7.82 -4.98 12.23
CA GLU A 72 7.94 -6.34 11.68
C GLU A 72 6.55 -6.94 11.45
N GLN A 73 5.67 -6.86 12.45
CA GLN A 73 4.30 -7.37 12.37
C GLN A 73 3.47 -6.60 11.33
N VAL A 74 3.67 -5.27 11.23
CA VAL A 74 3.00 -4.44 10.21
C VAL A 74 3.44 -4.86 8.80
N LEU A 75 4.75 -5.00 8.53
CA LEU A 75 5.26 -5.38 7.21
C LEU A 75 4.83 -6.80 6.82
N GLU A 76 4.82 -7.72 7.78
CA GLU A 76 4.31 -9.09 7.59
C GLU A 76 2.81 -9.07 7.28
N PHE A 77 2.02 -8.30 8.02
CA PHE A 77 0.57 -8.15 7.81
C PHE A 77 0.24 -7.56 6.44
N ILE A 78 0.99 -6.55 5.99
CA ILE A 78 0.84 -5.98 4.64
C ILE A 78 1.08 -7.05 3.58
N GLY A 79 2.08 -7.91 3.74
CA GLY A 79 2.45 -8.92 2.74
C GLY A 79 3.17 -8.29 1.55
N LEU A 80 4.18 -7.46 1.81
CA LEU A 80 4.93 -6.71 0.79
C LEU A 80 5.66 -7.61 -0.19
N ARG A 81 5.79 -7.12 -1.43
CA ARG A 81 6.57 -7.73 -2.51
C ARG A 81 7.59 -6.73 -3.03
N THR A 82 8.71 -7.24 -3.55
CA THR A 82 9.69 -6.38 -4.23
C THR A 82 9.16 -5.87 -5.57
N GLY A 83 9.61 -4.69 -5.98
CA GLY A 83 9.28 -4.12 -7.30
C GLY A 83 7.91 -3.47 -7.42
N ILE A 84 7.07 -3.49 -6.37
CA ILE A 84 5.74 -2.87 -6.40
C ILE A 84 5.82 -1.34 -6.32
N THR A 85 4.72 -0.71 -6.77
CA THR A 85 4.50 0.73 -6.60
C THR A 85 3.54 0.95 -5.44
N ALA A 86 3.99 1.66 -4.41
CA ALA A 86 3.22 1.93 -3.19
C ALA A 86 3.06 3.43 -2.93
N MET A 87 2.04 3.78 -2.14
CA MET A 87 1.88 5.12 -1.58
C MET A 87 1.61 5.04 -0.08
N ASP A 88 2.28 5.90 0.66
CA ASP A 88 2.06 6.16 2.09
C ASP A 88 1.34 7.51 2.21
N LEU A 89 0.04 7.48 2.56
CA LEU A 89 -0.77 8.67 2.80
C LEU A 89 -0.47 9.24 4.18
N GLY A 90 -0.37 10.56 4.28
CA GLY A 90 -0.01 11.19 5.53
C GLY A 90 1.37 10.74 6.03
N ALA A 91 2.35 10.63 5.12
CA ALA A 91 3.68 10.06 5.37
C ALA A 91 4.45 10.70 6.55
N GLY A 92 4.07 11.91 6.94
CA GLY A 92 4.76 12.62 8.01
C GLY A 92 6.26 12.75 7.75
N GLY A 93 7.08 12.42 8.75
CA GLY A 93 8.54 12.38 8.60
C GLY A 93 9.09 11.16 7.88
N GLY A 94 8.22 10.27 7.33
CA GLY A 94 8.60 9.15 6.48
C GLY A 94 8.97 7.86 7.21
N TYR A 95 8.48 7.64 8.42
CA TYR A 95 8.72 6.40 9.15
C TYR A 95 8.23 5.17 8.37
N THR A 96 6.95 5.15 8.00
CA THR A 96 6.36 4.05 7.22
C THR A 96 6.90 4.04 5.80
N THR A 97 7.01 5.21 5.17
CA THR A 97 7.54 5.36 3.81
C THR A 97 8.92 4.73 3.65
N GLU A 98 9.83 4.91 4.63
CA GLU A 98 11.17 4.31 4.61
C GLU A 98 11.10 2.79 4.70
N LEU A 99 10.28 2.24 5.61
CA LEU A 99 10.12 0.79 5.75
C LEU A 99 9.57 0.16 4.45
N LEU A 100 8.57 0.81 3.85
CA LEU A 100 8.03 0.38 2.54
C LEU A 100 9.11 0.44 1.45
N ALA A 101 9.88 1.52 1.37
CA ALA A 101 10.93 1.66 0.37
C ALA A 101 12.00 0.56 0.49
N ARG A 102 12.45 0.26 1.71
CA ARG A 102 13.40 -0.84 1.97
C ARG A 102 12.82 -2.21 1.57
N ALA A 103 11.52 -2.38 1.74
CA ALA A 103 10.83 -3.64 1.42
C ALA A 103 10.65 -3.82 -0.09
N VAL A 104 10.17 -2.79 -0.80
CA VAL A 104 9.95 -2.88 -2.25
C VAL A 104 11.25 -2.87 -3.05
N GLY A 105 12.34 -2.33 -2.47
CA GLY A 105 13.65 -2.29 -3.08
C GLY A 105 13.76 -1.33 -4.28
N PRO A 106 14.94 -1.24 -4.91
CA PRO A 106 15.24 -0.22 -5.92
C PRO A 106 14.48 -0.38 -7.24
N SER A 107 13.89 -1.55 -7.51
CA SER A 107 13.02 -1.78 -8.66
C SER A 107 11.58 -1.33 -8.43
N GLY A 108 11.20 -1.05 -7.18
CA GLY A 108 9.91 -0.49 -6.82
C GLY A 108 9.90 1.03 -6.72
N LYS A 109 8.76 1.59 -6.35
CA LYS A 109 8.60 3.03 -6.10
C LYS A 109 7.68 3.26 -4.92
N VAL A 110 8.00 4.23 -4.06
CA VAL A 110 7.16 4.60 -2.93
C VAL A 110 6.90 6.10 -2.94
N TYR A 111 5.64 6.47 -3.12
CA TYR A 111 5.21 7.85 -2.96
C TYR A 111 4.91 8.12 -1.49
N GLY A 112 5.46 9.18 -0.94
CA GLY A 112 5.12 9.66 0.40
C GLY A 112 4.34 10.97 0.30
N GLN A 113 3.04 10.91 0.62
CA GLN A 113 2.17 12.08 0.51
C GLN A 113 2.15 12.87 1.82
N SER A 114 2.22 14.18 1.70
CA SER A 114 1.95 15.15 2.75
C SER A 114 0.92 16.16 2.28
N ALA A 115 0.05 16.62 3.17
CA ALA A 115 -0.87 17.71 2.84
C ALA A 115 -0.11 19.05 2.68
N PRO A 116 -0.59 19.96 1.83
CA PRO A 116 -0.10 21.32 1.78
C PRO A 116 -0.21 21.97 3.16
N ARG A 117 0.83 22.66 3.58
CA ARG A 117 0.79 23.40 4.84
C ARG A 117 -0.14 24.62 4.70
N ASN A 118 -1.11 24.72 5.59
CA ASN A 118 -1.83 25.97 5.75
C ASN A 118 -0.93 26.98 6.50
N PRO A 119 -0.46 28.06 5.88
CA PRO A 119 0.44 29.02 6.54
C PRO A 119 -0.24 29.74 7.73
N ASN A 120 -1.57 29.76 7.76
CA ASN A 120 -2.39 30.40 8.79
C ASN A 120 -2.88 29.40 9.87
N ALA A 121 -2.57 28.12 9.74
CA ALA A 121 -2.90 27.15 10.78
C ALA A 121 -2.01 27.36 11.99
N ALA A 122 -2.63 27.30 13.18
CA ALA A 122 -1.84 27.19 14.42
C ALA A 122 -0.83 26.04 14.30
N PRO A 123 0.37 26.16 14.90
CA PRO A 123 1.31 25.03 14.96
C PRO A 123 0.57 23.80 15.49
N PRO A 124 0.76 22.61 14.89
CA PRO A 124 0.15 21.41 15.41
C PRO A 124 0.52 21.28 16.89
N ALA A 125 -0.47 21.07 17.74
CA ALA A 125 -0.24 20.65 19.11
C ALA A 125 0.68 19.44 19.06
N SER A 126 1.77 19.48 19.80
CA SER A 126 2.96 18.58 19.75
C SER A 126 2.74 17.24 19.06
N PRO A 127 3.66 16.81 18.16
CA PRO A 127 3.58 15.47 17.59
C PRO A 127 3.46 14.46 18.74
N GLU A 128 2.74 13.35 18.50
CA GLU A 128 2.71 12.22 19.43
C GLU A 128 4.13 11.76 19.74
N VAL A 129 4.73 12.39 20.74
CA VAL A 129 5.99 11.91 21.32
C VAL A 129 5.60 10.73 22.19
N GLY A 130 5.92 9.54 21.74
CA GLY A 130 5.80 8.36 22.58
C GLY A 130 6.46 8.62 23.94
N VAL A 131 5.67 8.35 25.00
CA VAL A 131 6.10 8.31 26.40
C VAL A 131 7.31 9.18 26.71
N ALA A 132 7.14 10.49 26.68
CA ALA A 132 8.05 11.40 27.34
C ALA A 132 7.51 11.61 28.77
N THR A 133 8.23 11.05 29.70
CA THR A 133 8.14 11.27 31.15
C THR A 133 7.70 12.69 31.52
N ASN A 134 6.87 12.82 32.56
CA ASN A 134 6.33 14.04 33.16
C ASN A 134 7.39 15.08 33.64
N LEU A 135 8.42 15.34 32.86
CA LEU A 135 9.44 16.38 33.11
C LEU A 135 9.28 17.61 32.22
N ALA A 136 8.15 17.72 31.50
CA ALA A 136 7.98 18.70 30.41
C ALA A 136 7.62 20.12 30.87
N GLN A 137 7.53 20.44 32.15
CA GLN A 137 7.18 21.81 32.60
C GLN A 137 8.38 22.77 32.75
N THR A 138 9.61 22.31 32.56
CA THR A 138 10.81 23.16 32.62
C THR A 138 11.75 23.02 31.42
N ALA A 139 11.30 22.37 30.34
CA ALA A 139 12.16 22.19 29.16
C ALA A 139 12.21 23.50 28.35
N PRO A 140 13.40 23.89 27.85
CA PRO A 140 13.53 25.03 26.95
C PRO A 140 12.67 24.85 25.69
N PRO A 141 12.28 25.96 25.02
CA PRO A 141 11.47 25.90 23.80
C PRO A 141 12.11 24.91 22.80
N ARG A 142 11.37 23.88 22.39
CA ARG A 142 11.88 22.96 21.36
C ARG A 142 12.16 23.74 20.07
N PRO A 143 13.27 23.45 19.40
CA PRO A 143 13.51 24.00 18.08
C PRO A 143 12.31 23.66 17.18
N ALA A 144 11.91 24.62 16.33
CA ALA A 144 10.80 24.42 15.40
C ALA A 144 10.98 23.11 14.63
N SER A 145 9.96 22.25 14.66
CA SER A 145 10.01 20.97 13.96
C SER A 145 10.15 21.20 12.46
N VAL A 146 11.11 20.50 11.84
CA VAL A 146 11.28 20.53 10.39
C VAL A 146 9.97 20.02 9.76
N PRO A 147 9.39 20.71 8.76
CA PRO A 147 8.16 20.27 8.11
C PRO A 147 8.28 18.85 7.54
N SER A 148 7.22 18.06 7.69
CA SER A 148 7.18 16.67 7.23
C SER A 148 7.64 16.44 5.79
N PRO A 149 7.22 17.25 4.79
CA PRO A 149 7.71 17.10 3.42
C PRO A 149 9.22 17.29 3.27
N VAL A 150 9.81 18.21 4.05
CA VAL A 150 11.26 18.45 4.05
C VAL A 150 11.98 17.25 4.65
N THR A 151 11.49 16.73 5.78
CA THR A 151 12.06 15.55 6.44
C THR A 151 12.03 14.34 5.51
N LEU A 152 10.94 14.13 4.78
CA LEU A 152 10.80 13.04 3.82
C LEU A 152 11.74 13.21 2.62
N ALA A 153 11.89 14.44 2.10
CA ALA A 153 12.83 14.74 1.02
C ALA A 153 14.29 14.49 1.44
N GLU A 154 14.64 14.80 2.70
CA GLU A 154 15.96 14.46 3.25
C GLU A 154 16.20 12.94 3.33
N ARG A 155 15.16 12.13 3.66
CA ARG A 155 15.28 10.66 3.62
C ARG A 155 15.58 10.15 2.22
N ALA A 156 14.92 10.71 1.20
CA ALA A 156 15.09 10.31 -0.20
C ALA A 156 16.51 10.58 -0.74
N LYS A 157 17.34 11.39 -0.05
CA LYS A 157 18.76 11.59 -0.39
C LYS A 157 19.64 10.38 -0.04
N ASN A 158 19.20 9.50 0.83
CA ASN A 158 19.88 8.24 1.09
C ASN A 158 19.78 7.36 -0.17
N SER A 159 20.91 6.91 -0.71
CA SER A 159 20.97 6.10 -1.93
C SER A 159 20.11 4.83 -1.86
N ALA A 160 20.01 4.21 -0.68
CA ALA A 160 19.16 3.05 -0.44
C ALA A 160 17.65 3.37 -0.50
N LEU A 161 17.28 4.66 -0.49
CA LEU A 161 15.90 5.16 -0.43
C LEU A 161 15.59 6.11 -1.60
N SER A 162 16.45 6.18 -2.62
CA SER A 162 16.32 7.11 -3.76
C SER A 162 15.06 6.91 -4.60
N HIS A 163 14.39 5.79 -4.46
CA HIS A 163 13.10 5.49 -5.09
C HIS A 163 11.88 5.96 -4.27
N ILE A 164 12.09 6.68 -3.17
CA ILE A 164 11.05 7.46 -2.50
C ILE A 164 10.77 8.73 -3.31
N VAL A 165 9.49 8.99 -3.56
CA VAL A 165 9.00 10.19 -4.25
C VAL A 165 8.13 11.00 -3.28
N PRO A 166 8.69 12.05 -2.65
CA PRO A 166 7.91 12.95 -1.82
C PRO A 166 6.93 13.75 -2.67
N ILE A 167 5.67 13.80 -2.25
CA ILE A 167 4.65 14.61 -2.91
C ILE A 167 3.87 15.44 -1.89
N VAL A 168 3.44 16.64 -2.32
CA VAL A 168 2.61 17.53 -1.51
C VAL A 168 1.29 17.74 -2.24
N ARG A 169 0.23 17.10 -1.74
CA ARG A 169 -1.12 17.15 -2.30
C ARG A 169 -2.18 17.07 -1.20
N PRO A 170 -3.35 17.67 -1.38
CA PRO A 170 -4.42 17.59 -0.38
C PRO A 170 -4.96 16.16 -0.26
N PHE A 171 -5.48 15.81 0.91
CA PHE A 171 -5.99 14.45 1.18
C PHE A 171 -7.18 14.04 0.31
N ASP A 172 -8.00 14.98 -0.13
CA ASP A 172 -9.14 14.72 -1.01
C ASP A 172 -8.75 14.54 -2.50
N ASN A 173 -7.47 14.81 -2.84
CA ASN A 173 -6.86 14.56 -4.15
C ASN A 173 -5.38 14.22 -4.01
N PRO A 174 -5.03 13.09 -3.34
CA PRO A 174 -3.66 12.82 -2.92
C PRO A 174 -2.77 12.24 -4.02
N PHE A 175 -3.33 11.73 -5.12
CA PHE A 175 -2.60 11.00 -6.14
C PHE A 175 -2.11 11.90 -7.26
N PRO A 176 -0.83 11.82 -7.65
CA PRO A 176 -0.35 12.45 -8.87
C PRO A 176 -0.92 11.71 -10.10
N PRO A 177 -1.06 12.40 -11.25
CA PRO A 177 -1.75 11.84 -12.42
C PRO A 177 -1.25 10.48 -12.88
N GLU A 178 0.05 10.22 -12.78
CA GLU A 178 0.70 8.99 -13.24
C GLU A 178 0.29 7.73 -12.44
N VAL A 179 -0.29 7.87 -11.25
CA VAL A 179 -0.78 6.76 -10.42
C VAL A 179 -2.22 6.91 -9.99
N ALA A 180 -2.92 7.94 -10.46
CA ALA A 180 -4.29 8.22 -10.04
C ALA A 180 -5.33 7.18 -10.54
N SER A 181 -4.96 6.32 -11.49
CA SER A 181 -5.83 5.26 -12.02
C SER A 181 -5.03 3.98 -12.21
N ASN A 182 -5.37 2.96 -11.42
CA ASN A 182 -4.75 1.61 -11.47
C ASN A 182 -3.20 1.63 -11.53
N GLY A 183 -2.58 2.62 -10.89
CA GLY A 183 -1.11 2.79 -10.88
C GLY A 183 -0.42 2.20 -9.66
N LEU A 184 -1.16 1.85 -8.60
CA LEU A 184 -0.62 1.43 -7.32
C LEU A 184 -0.97 -0.02 -6.99
N ASP A 185 -0.02 -0.73 -6.40
CA ASP A 185 -0.21 -2.06 -5.84
C ASP A 185 -0.64 -1.98 -4.37
N LEU A 186 -0.18 -0.95 -3.66
CA LEU A 186 -0.39 -0.76 -2.23
C LEU A 186 -0.62 0.72 -1.90
N VAL A 187 -1.58 0.98 -1.02
CA VAL A 187 -1.71 2.25 -0.30
C VAL A 187 -1.70 1.96 1.19
N THR A 188 -0.93 2.73 1.97
CA THR A 188 -0.97 2.71 3.44
C THR A 188 -1.47 4.05 3.97
N PHE A 189 -2.20 4.02 5.09
CA PHE A 189 -2.62 5.21 5.82
C PHE A 189 -2.52 4.92 7.33
N MET A 190 -1.38 5.31 7.91
CA MET A 190 -0.97 4.84 9.22
C MET A 190 -1.13 5.93 10.29
N PHE A 191 -2.11 5.76 11.19
CA PHE A 191 -2.37 6.61 12.35
C PHE A 191 -2.71 8.07 12.02
N ASN A 192 -3.39 8.31 10.92
CA ASN A 192 -3.79 9.65 10.47
C ASN A 192 -5.22 9.70 9.91
N TYR A 193 -5.91 8.57 9.72
CA TYR A 193 -7.26 8.60 9.15
C TYR A 193 -8.25 9.31 10.09
N HIS A 194 -8.10 9.16 11.41
CA HIS A 194 -8.92 9.87 12.39
C HIS A 194 -8.82 11.39 12.23
N ASP A 195 -7.65 11.94 11.86
CA ASP A 195 -7.48 13.38 11.66
C ASP A 195 -8.34 13.95 10.54
N MET A 196 -8.76 13.11 9.59
CA MET A 196 -9.64 13.52 8.48
C MET A 196 -10.99 14.06 8.99
N GLY A 197 -11.39 13.70 10.21
CA GLY A 197 -12.62 14.21 10.85
C GLY A 197 -12.51 15.70 11.18
N HIS A 198 -11.60 16.06 12.06
CA HIS A 198 -11.46 17.46 12.49
C HIS A 198 -10.82 18.37 11.43
N LEU A 199 -10.06 17.81 10.49
CA LEU A 199 -9.56 18.50 9.31
C LEU A 199 -10.65 18.71 8.23
N GLN A 200 -11.86 18.18 8.44
CA GLN A 200 -13.00 18.29 7.55
C GLN A 200 -12.72 17.81 6.11
N VAL A 201 -11.89 16.79 5.98
CA VAL A 201 -11.61 16.16 4.69
C VAL A 201 -12.82 15.35 4.23
N ASP A 202 -13.20 15.45 2.95
CA ASP A 202 -14.17 14.54 2.32
C ASP A 202 -13.60 13.13 2.23
N ARG A 203 -13.83 12.32 3.27
CA ARG A 203 -13.33 10.95 3.38
C ARG A 203 -13.92 10.02 2.33
N ALA A 204 -15.16 10.26 1.92
CA ALA A 204 -15.77 9.48 0.86
C ALA A 204 -15.05 9.72 -0.48
N ARG A 205 -14.69 10.98 -0.77
CA ARG A 205 -13.88 11.33 -1.93
C ARG A 205 -12.47 10.75 -1.83
N LEU A 206 -11.82 10.85 -0.66
CA LEU A 206 -10.52 10.24 -0.41
C LEU A 206 -10.54 8.73 -0.69
N ASN A 207 -11.48 7.99 -0.09
CA ASN A 207 -11.56 6.55 -0.26
C ASN A 207 -11.85 6.13 -1.72
N ARG A 208 -12.71 6.88 -2.43
CA ARG A 208 -12.92 6.67 -3.87
C ARG A 208 -11.64 6.94 -4.68
N ALA A 209 -10.87 7.96 -4.32
CA ALA A 209 -9.60 8.24 -4.99
C ALA A 209 -8.57 7.12 -4.76
N VAL A 210 -8.48 6.59 -3.52
CA VAL A 210 -7.66 5.41 -3.21
C VAL A 210 -8.10 4.21 -4.04
N PHE A 211 -9.41 3.97 -4.10
CA PHE A 211 -9.97 2.87 -4.91
C PHE A 211 -9.60 3.00 -6.39
N ALA A 212 -9.72 4.18 -6.97
CA ALA A 212 -9.35 4.43 -8.37
C ALA A 212 -7.85 4.23 -8.61
N ALA A 213 -6.99 4.69 -7.70
CA ALA A 213 -5.54 4.62 -7.83
C ALA A 213 -4.98 3.20 -7.72
N LEU A 214 -5.61 2.34 -6.93
CA LEU A 214 -5.19 0.95 -6.78
C LEU A 214 -5.53 0.11 -8.01
N LYS A 215 -4.62 -0.79 -8.38
CA LYS A 215 -4.88 -1.85 -9.36
C LYS A 215 -5.98 -2.80 -8.86
N PRO A 216 -6.69 -3.51 -9.75
CA PRO A 216 -7.47 -4.68 -9.33
C PRO A 216 -6.60 -5.65 -8.52
N GLY A 217 -7.09 -6.13 -7.37
CA GLY A 217 -6.28 -6.90 -6.42
C GLY A 217 -5.33 -6.07 -5.56
N GLY A 218 -5.22 -4.76 -5.80
CA GLY A 218 -4.39 -3.86 -4.99
C GLY A 218 -4.90 -3.72 -3.56
N VAL A 219 -3.98 -3.41 -2.66
CA VAL A 219 -4.19 -3.48 -1.21
C VAL A 219 -4.23 -2.08 -0.60
N TYR A 220 -5.21 -1.83 0.28
CA TYR A 220 -5.27 -0.66 1.14
C TYR A 220 -5.15 -1.08 2.59
N VAL A 221 -4.11 -0.61 3.30
CA VAL A 221 -3.89 -0.92 4.72
C VAL A 221 -4.00 0.35 5.54
N ILE A 222 -4.86 0.29 6.56
CA ILE A 222 -5.10 1.39 7.49
C ILE A 222 -4.84 0.88 8.89
N ALA A 223 -4.01 1.58 9.66
CA ALA A 223 -3.94 1.43 11.10
C ALA A 223 -4.32 2.74 11.77
N ASP A 224 -5.10 2.66 12.83
CA ASP A 224 -5.48 3.86 13.57
C ASP A 224 -5.77 3.60 15.05
N HIS A 225 -5.87 4.68 15.83
CA HIS A 225 -6.18 4.62 17.25
C HIS A 225 -7.65 4.31 17.48
N SER A 226 -7.91 3.25 18.23
CA SER A 226 -9.26 2.76 18.52
C SER A 226 -10.07 3.79 19.31
N GLY A 227 -11.19 4.22 18.74
CA GLY A 227 -12.24 4.98 19.44
C GLY A 227 -13.16 4.06 20.26
N ARG A 228 -13.98 4.68 21.10
CA ARG A 228 -15.02 3.97 21.86
C ARG A 228 -16.18 3.59 20.94
N PRO A 229 -16.88 2.47 21.22
CA PRO A 229 -18.06 2.11 20.46
C PRO A 229 -19.11 3.22 20.44
N GLY A 230 -19.69 3.49 19.27
CA GLY A 230 -20.72 4.52 19.05
C GLY A 230 -20.19 5.95 18.89
N THR A 231 -18.88 6.17 18.97
CA THR A 231 -18.29 7.52 18.78
C THR A 231 -18.03 7.87 17.32
N GLY A 232 -17.98 6.87 16.45
CA GLY A 232 -17.64 7.09 15.04
C GLY A 232 -16.34 7.84 14.89
N ILE A 233 -16.39 9.07 14.34
CA ILE A 233 -15.26 9.98 14.18
C ILE A 233 -15.40 11.28 15.02
N SER A 234 -16.41 11.36 15.90
CA SER A 234 -16.70 12.58 16.66
C SER A 234 -15.57 12.98 17.61
N GLU A 235 -14.72 12.03 18.01
CA GLU A 235 -13.59 12.25 18.91
C GLU A 235 -12.26 12.57 18.21
N SER A 236 -12.30 12.77 16.89
CA SER A 236 -11.15 13.07 16.05
C SER A 236 -10.29 14.22 16.57
N GLY A 237 -10.90 15.35 16.88
CA GLY A 237 -10.19 16.58 17.31
C GLY A 237 -9.94 16.68 18.82
N THR A 238 -10.38 15.72 19.62
CA THR A 238 -10.26 15.73 21.09
C THR A 238 -9.28 14.69 21.61
N VAL A 239 -9.60 13.40 21.42
CA VAL A 239 -8.75 12.31 21.87
C VAL A 239 -7.98 11.62 20.74
N HIS A 240 -8.11 12.12 19.49
CA HIS A 240 -7.42 11.61 18.31
C HIS A 240 -7.64 10.12 18.12
N ARG A 241 -8.92 9.74 17.95
CA ARG A 241 -9.35 8.35 17.79
C ARG A 241 -10.50 8.26 16.80
N ILE A 242 -10.68 7.07 16.26
CA ILE A 242 -11.81 6.72 15.38
C ILE A 242 -12.31 5.32 15.74
N GLU A 243 -13.62 5.13 15.71
CA GLU A 243 -14.21 3.80 15.89
C GLU A 243 -13.87 2.92 14.69
N GLU A 244 -13.36 1.71 14.95
CA GLU A 244 -12.91 0.77 13.92
C GLU A 244 -14.04 0.40 12.96
N THR A 245 -15.22 0.08 13.48
CA THR A 245 -16.39 -0.28 12.67
C THR A 245 -16.86 0.85 11.77
N PHE A 246 -16.76 2.10 12.24
CA PHE A 246 -17.08 3.28 11.47
C PHE A 246 -16.10 3.46 10.29
N LEU A 247 -14.77 3.37 10.56
CA LEU A 247 -13.75 3.45 9.51
C LEU A 247 -13.95 2.35 8.47
N ARG A 248 -14.17 1.12 8.92
CA ARG A 248 -14.41 -0.03 8.04
C ARG A 248 -15.58 0.25 7.10
N GLN A 249 -16.71 0.71 7.60
CA GLN A 249 -17.90 1.02 6.80
C GLN A 249 -17.63 2.11 5.75
N GLU A 250 -16.88 3.17 6.08
CA GLU A 250 -16.52 4.23 5.13
C GLU A 250 -15.62 3.70 3.99
N VAL A 251 -14.71 2.78 4.29
CA VAL A 251 -13.81 2.20 3.30
C VAL A 251 -14.56 1.18 2.41
N GLU A 252 -15.38 0.32 3.01
CA GLU A 252 -16.21 -0.63 2.27
C GLU A 252 -17.23 0.07 1.35
N ALA A 253 -17.77 1.23 1.78
CA ALA A 253 -18.66 2.04 0.94
C ALA A 253 -18.00 2.59 -0.34
N ALA A 254 -16.68 2.65 -0.40
CA ALA A 254 -15.93 3.00 -1.60
C ALA A 254 -15.71 1.82 -2.56
N GLY A 255 -16.17 0.61 -2.19
CA GLY A 255 -16.07 -0.61 -3.01
C GLY A 255 -14.98 -1.60 -2.59
N PHE A 256 -14.27 -1.33 -1.52
CA PHE A 256 -13.27 -2.25 -0.96
C PHE A 256 -13.91 -3.44 -0.25
N VAL A 257 -13.18 -4.54 -0.16
CA VAL A 257 -13.54 -5.70 0.65
C VAL A 257 -12.50 -5.89 1.73
N LEU A 258 -12.94 -6.02 2.99
CA LEU A 258 -12.05 -6.35 4.09
C LEU A 258 -11.46 -7.76 3.86
N ALA A 259 -10.14 -7.85 3.89
CA ALA A 259 -9.39 -9.08 3.67
C ALA A 259 -8.76 -9.65 4.94
N ALA A 260 -8.35 -8.78 5.87
CA ALA A 260 -7.77 -9.20 7.15
C ALA A 260 -7.87 -8.09 8.20
N GLU A 261 -7.89 -8.51 9.46
CA GLU A 261 -7.79 -7.66 10.65
C GLU A 261 -6.58 -8.13 11.46
N GLY A 262 -5.79 -7.18 11.99
CA GLY A 262 -4.64 -7.50 12.84
C GLY A 262 -4.91 -7.07 14.29
N ASN A 263 -4.65 -7.98 15.23
CA ASN A 263 -4.87 -7.73 16.66
C ASN A 263 -3.59 -7.33 17.44
N PHE A 264 -2.45 -7.32 16.77
CA PHE A 264 -1.15 -7.11 17.42
C PHE A 264 -0.91 -5.67 17.90
N LEU A 265 -1.72 -4.70 17.47
CA LEU A 265 -1.68 -3.31 17.95
C LEU A 265 -2.64 -3.05 19.12
N HIS A 266 -3.50 -3.99 19.46
CA HIS A 266 -4.45 -3.82 20.55
C HIS A 266 -3.77 -3.71 21.91
N ASN A 267 -4.30 -2.79 22.72
CA ASN A 267 -3.98 -2.62 24.13
C ASN A 267 -5.28 -2.53 24.93
N PRO A 268 -5.79 -3.65 25.46
CA PRO A 268 -7.06 -3.67 26.19
C PRO A 268 -7.03 -2.88 27.52
N SER A 269 -5.84 -2.48 27.99
CA SER A 269 -5.70 -1.65 29.18
C SER A 269 -5.95 -0.15 28.93
N ASP A 270 -6.01 0.27 27.67
CA ASP A 270 -6.33 1.64 27.29
C ASP A 270 -7.86 1.84 27.25
N LEU A 271 -8.37 2.70 28.11
CA LEU A 271 -9.80 3.01 28.22
C LEU A 271 -10.35 3.82 27.03
N ARG A 272 -9.49 4.29 26.15
CA ARG A 272 -9.81 5.06 24.94
C ARG A 272 -10.50 6.41 25.21
N ASP A 273 -10.41 6.94 26.41
CA ASP A 273 -11.07 8.16 26.86
C ASP A 273 -10.16 9.39 26.89
N LYS A 274 -8.85 9.18 26.69
CA LYS A 274 -7.83 10.24 26.67
C LYS A 274 -6.96 10.18 25.43
N ASN A 275 -6.45 11.35 25.02
CA ASN A 275 -5.43 11.42 23.98
C ASN A 275 -4.11 10.77 24.42
N MET A 276 -3.70 11.01 25.66
CA MET A 276 -2.55 10.36 26.29
C MET A 276 -3.06 9.49 27.43
N PRO A 277 -3.03 8.16 27.31
CA PRO A 277 -3.47 7.27 28.38
C PRO A 277 -2.69 7.49 29.68
N GLU A 278 -3.36 7.40 30.81
CA GLU A 278 -2.79 7.50 32.15
C GLU A 278 -3.19 6.29 32.98
N PRO A 279 -2.22 5.57 33.59
CA PRO A 279 -0.76 5.80 33.49
C PRO A 279 -0.25 5.68 32.06
N PRO A 280 0.93 6.27 31.73
CA PRO A 280 1.49 6.25 30.38
C PRO A 280 1.62 4.84 29.83
N GLN A 281 0.97 4.58 28.69
CA GLN A 281 0.94 3.29 28.00
C GLN A 281 0.65 3.53 26.51
N PRO A 282 0.89 2.55 25.62
CA PRO A 282 0.48 2.65 24.23
C PRO A 282 -1.04 2.83 24.12
N LYS A 283 -1.49 3.70 23.23
CA LYS A 283 -2.90 3.74 22.83
C LYS A 283 -3.33 2.38 22.25
N ASP A 284 -4.55 1.99 22.51
CA ASP A 284 -5.18 0.91 21.76
C ASP A 284 -5.31 1.31 20.29
N ALA A 285 -4.99 0.39 19.39
CA ALA A 285 -5.03 0.64 17.95
C ALA A 285 -5.41 -0.64 17.21
N PHE A 286 -5.99 -0.47 16.05
CA PHE A 286 -6.34 -1.53 15.11
C PHE A 286 -5.54 -1.40 13.82
N ILE A 287 -5.50 -2.47 13.03
CA ILE A 287 -5.00 -2.46 11.65
C ILE A 287 -5.89 -3.32 10.78
N LEU A 288 -6.33 -2.75 9.66
CA LEU A 288 -7.23 -3.37 8.70
C LEU A 288 -6.57 -3.43 7.32
N LYS A 289 -6.74 -4.55 6.63
CA LYS A 289 -6.32 -4.75 5.25
C LYS A 289 -7.54 -4.92 4.37
N PHE A 290 -7.66 -4.06 3.38
CA PHE A 290 -8.69 -4.11 2.35
C PHE A 290 -8.10 -4.45 1.00
N ILE A 291 -8.88 -5.07 0.14
CA ILE A 291 -8.52 -5.37 -1.25
C ILE A 291 -9.52 -4.69 -2.18
N LYS A 292 -9.01 -4.08 -3.25
CA LYS A 292 -9.84 -3.71 -4.39
C LYS A 292 -10.19 -4.98 -5.17
N PRO A 293 -11.48 -5.34 -5.30
CA PRO A 293 -11.86 -6.54 -6.06
C PRO A 293 -11.29 -6.51 -7.48
N SER A 294 -10.82 -7.67 -7.93
CA SER A 294 -10.58 -7.88 -9.36
C SER A 294 -11.95 -7.96 -10.01
N GLY A 295 -12.29 -6.99 -10.88
CA GLY A 295 -13.56 -7.02 -11.60
C GLY A 295 -13.76 -8.40 -12.26
N LYS A 296 -15.01 -8.88 -12.24
CA LYS A 296 -15.42 -10.08 -12.98
C LYS A 296 -15.34 -9.80 -14.47
#